data_6a1f0183ec790ac4bd8c6dbf3484ba59
#
_entry.id   6a1f0183ec790ac4bd8c6dbf3484ba59
#
_cell.length_a   1.000
_cell.length_b   1.000
_cell.length_c   1.000
_cell.angle_alpha   90.00
_cell.angle_beta   90.00
_cell.angle_gamma   90.00
#
_symmetry.space_group_name_H-M   'P 1'
#
loop_
_entity.id
_entity.type
_entity.pdbx_description
1 polymer ?
#
loop_
_entity_poly.entity_id
_entity_poly.type
_entity_poly.pdbx_seq_one_letter_code
_entity_poly.pdbx_strand_id
1 'polypeptide(L)'
;PFLPLVMQFASEYAKIPFREYCLDYRSQCNAMIKFAEDFGVDWFHPSGFAYCEAGAYGMDIVYPEDDCPYPEKHLILDFERDYKKIRSLNIKENDAMMNRVRGVKHYKDTVGDEYFIAGHVEGPLAEYTDLRGVSEGLIDLLDYEAELSEIFQIIVANTKRWLDLQAEAGAACISICGALCST
;
A
#
# COMPACT_ATOMS: atom_id res chain seq x y z
N PRO A 1 -16.49 -9.99 -11.94
CA PRO A 1 -15.03 -9.80 -12.01
C PRO A 1 -14.36 -10.48 -10.81
N PHE A 2 -13.25 -11.14 -11.04
CA PHE A 2 -12.48 -11.87 -10.04
C PHE A 2 -11.10 -11.19 -9.86
N LEU A 3 -10.85 -10.65 -8.67
CA LEU A 3 -9.56 -10.10 -8.26
C LEU A 3 -9.19 -10.71 -6.90
N PRO A 4 -8.41 -11.77 -6.86
CA PRO A 4 -7.97 -12.36 -5.60
C PRO A 4 -6.80 -11.59 -4.98
N LEU A 5 -6.78 -11.48 -3.66
CA LEU A 5 -5.61 -11.04 -2.90
C LEU A 5 -4.76 -12.26 -2.58
N VAL A 6 -3.77 -12.54 -3.41
CA VAL A 6 -2.99 -13.79 -3.36
C VAL A 6 -1.49 -13.58 -3.11
N MET A 7 -1.09 -12.39 -2.75
CA MET A 7 0.30 -11.91 -2.61
C MET A 7 1.36 -13.00 -2.37
N GLN A 8 1.37 -13.62 -1.18
CA GLN A 8 2.33 -14.66 -0.82
C GLN A 8 2.15 -15.92 -1.69
N PHE A 9 0.90 -16.33 -1.94
CA PHE A 9 0.64 -17.45 -2.81
C PHE A 9 1.16 -17.22 -4.24
N ALA A 10 1.01 -16.00 -4.77
CA ALA A 10 1.53 -15.68 -6.11
C ALA A 10 3.06 -15.73 -6.17
N SER A 11 3.77 -15.27 -5.10
CA SER A 11 5.22 -15.37 -5.02
C SER A 11 5.70 -16.82 -4.94
N GLU A 12 5.07 -17.65 -4.10
CA GLU A 12 5.35 -19.09 -3.99
C GLU A 12 5.09 -19.82 -5.30
N TYR A 13 3.96 -19.51 -5.96
CA TYR A 13 3.60 -20.09 -7.25
C TYR A 13 4.61 -19.73 -8.35
N ALA A 14 5.09 -18.48 -8.35
CA ALA A 14 6.14 -18.00 -9.26
C ALA A 14 7.55 -18.48 -8.85
N LYS A 15 7.72 -19.07 -7.67
CA LYS A 15 8.99 -19.52 -7.08
C LYS A 15 9.99 -18.39 -6.88
N ILE A 16 9.51 -17.26 -6.39
CA ILE A 16 10.34 -16.12 -5.97
C ILE A 16 10.17 -15.88 -4.47
N PRO A 17 11.21 -15.39 -3.76
CA PRO A 17 11.09 -15.01 -2.37
C PRO A 17 10.01 -13.94 -2.17
N PHE A 18 9.24 -14.04 -1.09
CA PHE A 18 8.19 -13.04 -0.84
C PHE A 18 8.76 -11.64 -0.60
N ARG A 19 9.95 -11.56 -0.02
CA ARG A 19 10.70 -10.30 0.08
C ARG A 19 10.92 -9.63 -1.27
N GLU A 20 11.36 -10.38 -2.29
CA GLU A 20 11.55 -9.85 -3.64
C GLU A 20 10.22 -9.38 -4.23
N TYR A 21 9.17 -10.18 -4.08
CA TYR A 21 7.82 -9.80 -4.48
C TYR A 21 7.38 -8.46 -3.86
N CYS A 22 7.69 -8.21 -2.60
CA CYS A 22 7.33 -6.96 -1.91
C CYS A 22 8.14 -5.75 -2.39
N LEU A 23 9.42 -5.94 -2.72
CA LEU A 23 10.36 -4.84 -2.94
C LEU A 23 10.59 -4.49 -4.41
N ASP A 24 10.33 -5.43 -5.33
CA ASP A 24 10.49 -5.19 -6.77
C ASP A 24 9.17 -5.33 -7.53
N TYR A 25 8.69 -4.22 -8.10
CA TYR A 25 7.44 -4.21 -8.85
C TYR A 25 7.43 -5.16 -10.07
N ARG A 26 8.59 -5.42 -10.69
CA ARG A 26 8.67 -6.33 -11.83
C ARG A 26 8.42 -7.76 -11.41
N SER A 27 9.10 -8.20 -10.37
CA SER A 27 8.92 -9.53 -9.79
C SER A 27 7.49 -9.73 -9.31
N GLN A 28 6.90 -8.74 -8.63
CA GLN A 28 5.50 -8.73 -8.24
C GLN A 28 4.55 -8.87 -9.44
N CYS A 29 4.67 -7.98 -10.41
CA CYS A 29 3.77 -7.95 -11.56
C CYS A 29 3.89 -9.23 -12.39
N ASN A 30 5.10 -9.72 -12.64
CA ASN A 30 5.32 -10.94 -13.42
C ASN A 30 4.77 -12.18 -12.69
N ALA A 31 4.90 -12.25 -11.36
CA ALA A 31 4.29 -13.33 -10.57
C ALA A 31 2.75 -13.32 -10.68
N MET A 32 2.14 -12.15 -10.62
CA MET A 32 0.69 -12.00 -10.76
C MET A 32 0.20 -12.28 -12.19
N ILE A 33 0.94 -11.88 -13.22
CA ILE A 33 0.62 -12.19 -14.63
C ILE A 33 0.66 -13.71 -14.82
N LYS A 34 1.73 -14.37 -14.36
CA LYS A 34 1.83 -15.83 -14.41
C LYS A 34 0.67 -16.52 -13.66
N PHE A 35 0.31 -16.02 -12.49
CA PHE A 35 -0.84 -16.52 -11.75
C PHE A 35 -2.15 -16.36 -12.54
N ALA A 36 -2.34 -15.23 -13.20
CA ALA A 36 -3.53 -14.95 -14.00
C ALA A 36 -3.69 -15.86 -15.19
N GLU A 37 -2.60 -16.20 -15.87
CA GLU A 37 -2.58 -17.13 -17.01
C GLU A 37 -3.10 -18.52 -16.63
N ASP A 38 -2.78 -18.98 -15.42
CA ASP A 38 -3.10 -20.35 -14.98
C ASP A 38 -4.44 -20.44 -14.22
N PHE A 39 -4.83 -19.38 -13.49
CA PHE A 39 -6.03 -19.39 -12.63
C PHE A 39 -7.16 -18.48 -13.10
N GLY A 40 -6.88 -17.57 -14.03
CA GLY A 40 -7.83 -16.59 -14.52
C GLY A 40 -8.13 -15.48 -13.51
N VAL A 41 -7.84 -14.23 -13.89
CA VAL A 41 -8.27 -13.03 -13.16
C VAL A 41 -8.85 -12.05 -14.17
N ASP A 42 -9.67 -11.10 -13.72
CA ASP A 42 -10.27 -10.12 -14.62
C ASP A 42 -9.50 -8.79 -14.64
N TRP A 43 -8.68 -8.54 -13.62
CA TRP A 43 -7.96 -7.28 -13.47
C TRP A 43 -6.74 -7.40 -12.54
N PHE A 44 -5.84 -6.40 -12.60
CA PHE A 44 -4.62 -6.34 -11.81
C PHE A 44 -4.54 -5.06 -11.00
N HIS A 45 -3.90 -5.13 -9.84
CA HIS A 45 -3.39 -3.98 -9.11
C HIS A 45 -2.05 -4.33 -8.43
N PRO A 46 -1.14 -3.37 -8.29
CA PRO A 46 0.15 -3.60 -7.65
C PRO A 46 0.04 -3.52 -6.12
N SER A 47 -0.65 -4.48 -5.50
CA SER A 47 -0.71 -4.61 -4.04
C SER A 47 0.44 -5.50 -3.56
N GLY A 48 1.51 -4.88 -3.11
CA GLY A 48 2.67 -5.61 -2.60
C GLY A 48 2.50 -6.03 -1.14
N PHE A 49 2.19 -5.10 -0.27
CA PHE A 49 2.08 -5.35 1.18
C PHE A 49 1.50 -4.10 1.88
N ALA A 50 1.00 -4.30 3.09
CA ALA A 50 0.73 -3.23 4.05
C ALA A 50 2.03 -2.46 4.40
N TYR A 51 1.93 -1.31 5.01
CA TYR A 51 3.05 -0.47 5.48
C TYR A 51 3.87 0.24 4.40
N CYS A 52 3.52 0.19 3.11
CA CYS A 52 4.22 0.97 2.08
C CYS A 52 4.14 2.47 2.39
N GLU A 53 2.96 2.95 2.70
CA GLU A 53 2.68 4.32 3.11
C GLU A 53 3.34 4.65 4.45
N ALA A 54 3.22 3.78 5.43
CA ALA A 54 3.81 3.97 6.76
C ALA A 54 5.35 4.07 6.69
N GLY A 55 5.98 3.26 5.83
CA GLY A 55 7.41 3.35 5.55
C GLY A 55 7.82 4.71 4.96
N ALA A 56 6.94 5.36 4.19
CA ALA A 56 7.20 6.68 3.61
C ALA A 56 7.26 7.80 4.68
N TYR A 57 6.59 7.63 5.81
CA TYR A 57 6.73 8.53 6.96
C TYR A 57 8.00 8.29 7.77
N GLY A 58 8.74 7.22 7.49
CA GLY A 58 9.98 6.86 8.16
C GLY A 58 9.82 5.77 9.22
N MET A 59 8.77 4.96 9.14
CA MET A 59 8.64 3.76 9.95
C MET A 59 9.58 2.66 9.42
N ASP A 60 10.35 2.03 10.30
CA ASP A 60 11.23 0.92 9.95
C ASP A 60 10.42 -0.36 9.75
N ILE A 61 10.46 -0.90 8.53
CA ILE A 61 9.76 -2.12 8.13
C ILE A 61 10.77 -3.24 7.94
N VAL A 62 10.54 -4.35 8.62
CA VAL A 62 11.30 -5.59 8.45
C VAL A 62 10.68 -6.39 7.30
N TYR A 63 11.51 -6.82 6.36
CA TYR A 63 11.13 -7.66 5.23
C TYR A 63 11.80 -9.03 5.37
N PRO A 64 11.12 -10.01 5.99
CA PRO A 64 11.60 -11.40 6.02
C PRO A 64 11.68 -11.98 4.62
N GLU A 65 12.47 -13.04 4.43
CA GLU A 65 12.64 -13.68 3.12
C GLU A 65 11.33 -14.23 2.57
N ASP A 66 10.61 -14.99 3.39
CA ASP A 66 9.41 -15.74 3.00
C ASP A 66 8.21 -15.52 3.94
N ASP A 67 8.16 -14.38 4.63
CA ASP A 67 7.05 -14.03 5.53
C ASP A 67 6.57 -12.59 5.30
N CYS A 68 5.40 -12.26 5.85
CA CYS A 68 4.82 -10.93 5.70
C CYS A 68 5.71 -9.84 6.33
N PRO A 69 5.90 -8.71 5.66
CA PRO A 69 6.54 -7.54 6.25
C PRO A 69 5.81 -7.08 7.50
N TYR A 70 6.57 -6.58 8.47
CA TYR A 70 6.02 -6.05 9.72
C TYR A 70 6.85 -4.86 10.21
N PRO A 71 6.26 -3.92 10.96
CA PRO A 71 7.00 -2.82 11.54
C PRO A 71 7.86 -3.30 12.70
N GLU A 72 9.12 -2.85 12.78
CA GLU A 72 9.96 -3.11 13.96
C GLU A 72 9.36 -2.42 15.18
N LYS A 73 8.88 -1.18 14.99
CA LYS A 73 8.12 -0.39 15.98
C LYS A 73 7.18 0.55 15.24
N HIS A 74 6.03 0.82 15.84
CA HIS A 74 5.16 1.88 15.32
C HIS A 74 5.84 3.25 15.35
N LEU A 75 5.52 4.10 14.40
CA LEU A 75 6.08 5.45 14.30
C LEU A 75 5.64 6.35 15.46
N ILE A 76 4.37 6.20 15.88
CA ILE A 76 3.75 6.96 16.95
C ILE A 76 3.65 6.07 18.18
N LEU A 77 4.60 6.20 19.10
CA LEU A 77 4.58 5.48 20.38
C LEU A 77 3.90 6.30 21.48
N ASP A 78 4.11 7.60 21.47
CA ASP A 78 3.50 8.58 22.35
C ASP A 78 2.83 9.64 21.49
N PHE A 79 1.51 9.78 21.61
CA PHE A 79 0.74 10.63 20.70
C PHE A 79 1.21 12.10 20.75
N GLU A 80 1.24 12.71 21.93
CA GLU A 80 1.54 14.14 22.08
C GLU A 80 2.93 14.53 21.57
N ARG A 81 3.89 13.60 21.68
CA ARG A 81 5.26 13.79 21.21
C ARG A 81 5.41 13.52 19.72
N ASP A 82 4.74 12.48 19.23
CA ASP A 82 5.10 11.85 17.95
C ASP A 82 4.15 12.17 16.79
N TYR A 83 2.92 12.67 17.01
CA TYR A 83 1.91 12.86 15.96
C TYR A 83 2.40 13.78 14.82
N LYS A 84 3.29 14.74 15.09
CA LYS A 84 3.89 15.65 14.10
C LYS A 84 4.89 14.97 13.16
N LYS A 85 5.21 13.69 13.38
CA LYS A 85 5.97 12.89 12.41
C LYS A 85 5.16 12.65 11.15
N ILE A 86 3.82 12.66 11.25
CA ILE A 86 2.94 12.64 10.09
C ILE A 86 3.00 14.02 9.42
N ARG A 87 3.48 14.06 8.18
CA ARG A 87 3.79 15.28 7.44
C ARG A 87 3.48 15.10 5.95
N SER A 88 3.53 16.20 5.22
CA SER A 88 3.51 16.15 3.75
C SER A 88 4.72 15.37 3.22
N LEU A 89 4.47 14.39 2.36
CA LEU A 89 5.49 13.53 1.76
C LEU A 89 5.90 14.05 0.37
N ASN A 90 7.17 13.90 0.02
CA ASN A 90 7.61 13.99 -1.37
C ASN A 90 7.54 12.59 -2.01
N ILE A 91 6.39 12.26 -2.57
CA ILE A 91 6.09 10.92 -3.08
C ILE A 91 7.05 10.52 -4.20
N LYS A 92 7.44 11.46 -5.07
CA LYS A 92 8.34 11.18 -6.20
C LYS A 92 9.77 10.81 -5.78
N GLU A 93 10.18 11.19 -4.58
CA GLU A 93 11.46 10.83 -3.98
C GLU A 93 11.38 9.57 -3.08
N ASN A 94 10.19 9.03 -2.88
CA ASN A 94 10.00 7.82 -2.09
C ASN A 94 9.95 6.58 -3.00
N ASP A 95 10.99 5.76 -2.94
CA ASP A 95 11.12 4.60 -3.82
C ASP A 95 10.03 3.54 -3.60
N ALA A 96 9.59 3.33 -2.36
CA ALA A 96 8.53 2.35 -2.06
C ALA A 96 7.19 2.78 -2.68
N MET A 97 6.81 4.05 -2.52
CA MET A 97 5.59 4.59 -3.14
C MET A 97 5.71 4.58 -4.67
N MET A 98 6.87 4.97 -5.22
CA MET A 98 7.11 4.95 -6.66
C MET A 98 7.21 3.54 -7.24
N ASN A 99 7.58 2.55 -6.43
CA ASN A 99 7.55 1.13 -6.84
C ASN A 99 6.12 0.72 -7.25
N ARG A 100 5.11 1.10 -6.47
CA ARG A 100 3.69 0.84 -6.81
C ARG A 100 3.25 1.59 -8.09
N VAL A 101 3.65 2.85 -8.26
CA VAL A 101 3.37 3.60 -9.51
C VAL A 101 4.00 2.93 -10.72
N ARG A 102 5.24 2.48 -10.61
CA ARG A 102 5.94 1.72 -11.66
C ARG A 102 5.24 0.38 -11.93
N GLY A 103 4.68 -0.28 -10.91
CA GLY A 103 3.88 -1.50 -11.05
C GLY A 103 2.61 -1.28 -11.88
N VAL A 104 1.86 -0.21 -11.62
CA VAL A 104 0.71 0.19 -12.45
C VAL A 104 1.13 0.35 -13.92
N LYS A 105 2.21 1.11 -14.14
CA LYS A 105 2.72 1.31 -15.50
C LYS A 105 3.16 0.01 -16.15
N HIS A 106 3.83 -0.87 -15.42
CA HIS A 106 4.27 -2.17 -15.95
C HIS A 106 3.08 -3.04 -16.38
N TYR A 107 2.03 -3.14 -15.57
CA TYR A 107 0.80 -3.83 -15.97
C TYR A 107 0.17 -3.19 -17.20
N LYS A 108 0.07 -1.85 -17.22
CA LYS A 108 -0.52 -1.14 -18.36
C LYS A 108 0.23 -1.42 -19.66
N ASP A 109 1.57 -1.42 -19.61
CA ASP A 109 2.42 -1.64 -20.78
C ASP A 109 2.45 -3.11 -21.23
N THR A 110 2.23 -4.07 -20.31
CA THR A 110 2.40 -5.51 -20.57
C THR A 110 1.08 -6.20 -20.91
N VAL A 111 0.03 -5.91 -20.15
CA VAL A 111 -1.27 -6.61 -20.25
C VAL A 111 -2.47 -5.66 -20.29
N GLY A 112 -2.25 -4.36 -20.37
CA GLY A 112 -3.31 -3.35 -20.28
C GLY A 112 -4.27 -3.28 -21.46
N ASP A 113 -4.01 -4.00 -22.56
CA ASP A 113 -4.92 -4.16 -23.68
C ASP A 113 -5.94 -5.29 -23.46
N GLU A 114 -5.62 -6.24 -22.59
CA GLU A 114 -6.45 -7.41 -22.30
C GLU A 114 -7.12 -7.34 -20.92
N TYR A 115 -6.49 -6.65 -19.96
CA TYR A 115 -6.91 -6.62 -18.57
C TYR A 115 -7.16 -5.20 -18.08
N PHE A 116 -8.06 -5.11 -17.12
CA PHE A 116 -8.33 -3.87 -16.41
C PHE A 116 -7.25 -3.62 -15.34
N ILE A 117 -6.63 -2.45 -15.34
CA ILE A 117 -5.58 -2.10 -14.39
C ILE A 117 -6.11 -1.12 -13.35
N ALA A 118 -6.00 -1.48 -12.09
CA ALA A 118 -6.34 -0.63 -10.95
C ALA A 118 -5.08 -0.13 -10.24
N GLY A 119 -5.16 1.05 -9.65
CA GLY A 119 -4.24 1.49 -8.61
C GLY A 119 -4.73 1.04 -7.24
N HIS A 120 -3.91 1.23 -6.21
CA HIS A 120 -4.24 0.83 -4.84
C HIS A 120 -3.66 1.78 -3.81
N VAL A 121 -4.44 2.10 -2.77
CA VAL A 121 -4.01 2.89 -1.61
C VAL A 121 -4.70 2.38 -0.35
N GLU A 122 -4.08 2.64 0.79
CA GLU A 122 -4.75 2.47 2.08
C GLU A 122 -5.70 3.63 2.40
N GLY A 123 -6.77 3.34 3.12
CA GLY A 123 -7.65 4.36 3.67
C GLY A 123 -7.00 5.10 4.84
N PRO A 124 -7.39 6.37 5.11
CA PRO A 124 -6.68 7.19 6.12
C PRO A 124 -6.64 6.58 7.52
N LEU A 125 -7.71 5.89 7.94
CA LEU A 125 -7.73 5.24 9.24
C LEU A 125 -6.83 4.00 9.27
N ALA A 126 -6.82 3.20 8.20
CA ALA A 126 -5.92 2.05 8.09
C ALA A 126 -4.46 2.51 8.13
N GLU A 127 -4.09 3.51 7.34
CA GLU A 127 -2.74 4.09 7.35
C GLU A 127 -2.36 4.66 8.72
N TYR A 128 -3.28 5.36 9.40
CA TYR A 128 -3.02 5.86 10.75
C TYR A 128 -2.78 4.74 11.75
N THR A 129 -3.58 3.69 11.71
CA THR A 129 -3.41 2.54 12.60
C THR A 129 -2.16 1.72 12.31
N ASP A 130 -1.68 1.70 11.08
CA ASP A 130 -0.36 1.15 10.74
C ASP A 130 0.77 1.94 11.43
N LEU A 131 0.64 3.27 11.50
CA LEU A 131 1.64 4.14 12.14
C LEU A 131 1.59 4.10 13.66
N ARG A 132 0.41 3.88 14.26
CA ARG A 132 0.14 4.01 15.69
C ARG A 132 -0.04 2.66 16.40
N GLY A 133 -0.50 1.65 15.69
CA GLY A 133 -1.08 0.43 16.25
C GLY A 133 -2.61 0.52 16.31
N VAL A 134 -3.28 -0.58 16.06
CA VAL A 134 -4.76 -0.61 15.93
C VAL A 134 -5.46 -0.17 17.21
N SER A 135 -5.09 -0.76 18.36
CA SER A 135 -5.75 -0.46 19.63
C SER A 135 -5.60 0.99 20.05
N GLU A 136 -4.35 1.49 20.03
CA GLU A 136 -4.04 2.87 20.40
C GLU A 136 -4.66 3.86 19.41
N GLY A 137 -4.61 3.56 18.10
CA GLY A 137 -5.19 4.41 17.07
C GLY A 137 -6.71 4.55 17.17
N LEU A 138 -7.41 3.50 17.62
CA LEU A 138 -8.86 3.56 17.86
C LEU A 138 -9.20 4.33 19.15
N ILE A 139 -8.35 4.26 20.18
CA ILE A 139 -8.50 5.04 21.40
C ILE A 139 -8.28 6.54 21.09
N ASP A 140 -7.25 6.85 20.31
CA ASP A 140 -6.93 8.23 19.92
C ASP A 140 -8.10 8.94 19.18
N LEU A 141 -9.00 8.19 18.50
CA LEU A 141 -10.21 8.76 17.90
C LEU A 141 -11.16 9.40 18.92
N LEU A 142 -11.10 8.96 20.16
CA LEU A 142 -11.93 9.49 21.26
C LEU A 142 -11.20 10.59 22.03
N ASP A 143 -9.89 10.45 22.17
CA ASP A 143 -9.09 11.29 23.08
C ASP A 143 -8.51 12.54 22.37
N TYR A 144 -8.28 12.47 21.03
CA TYR A 144 -7.54 13.47 20.25
C TYR A 144 -8.27 13.86 18.94
N GLU A 145 -9.58 14.07 18.98
CA GLU A 145 -10.42 14.32 17.81
C GLU A 145 -9.90 15.48 16.93
N ALA A 146 -9.49 16.59 17.55
CA ALA A 146 -9.05 17.78 16.83
C ALA A 146 -7.71 17.53 16.10
N GLU A 147 -6.74 16.96 16.78
CA GLU A 147 -5.41 16.64 16.23
C GLU A 147 -5.51 15.57 15.15
N LEU A 148 -6.37 14.57 15.34
CA LEU A 148 -6.60 13.53 14.34
C LEU A 148 -7.27 14.08 13.09
N SER A 149 -8.15 15.06 13.21
CA SER A 149 -8.71 15.75 12.05
C SER A 149 -7.61 16.38 11.18
N GLU A 150 -6.60 17.03 11.78
CA GLU A 150 -5.45 17.58 11.07
C GLU A 150 -4.58 16.48 10.44
N ILE A 151 -4.30 15.41 11.20
CA ILE A 151 -3.53 14.25 10.74
C ILE A 151 -4.19 13.64 9.50
N PHE A 152 -5.49 13.36 9.56
CA PHE A 152 -6.22 12.78 8.43
C PHE A 152 -6.23 13.69 7.20
N GLN A 153 -6.28 15.02 7.37
CA GLN A 153 -6.13 15.94 6.24
C GLN A 153 -4.76 15.81 5.56
N ILE A 154 -3.69 15.63 6.34
CA ILE A 154 -2.34 15.42 5.80
C ILE A 154 -2.25 14.08 5.06
N ILE A 155 -2.73 13.00 5.69
CA ILE A 155 -2.76 11.66 5.08
C ILE A 155 -3.54 11.71 3.76
N VAL A 156 -4.76 12.22 3.77
CA VAL A 156 -5.60 12.33 2.56
C VAL A 156 -4.94 13.16 1.48
N ALA A 157 -4.25 14.25 1.84
CA ALA A 157 -3.53 15.06 0.87
C ALA A 157 -2.33 14.32 0.24
N ASN A 158 -1.61 13.49 1.02
CA ASN A 158 -0.55 12.62 0.52
C ASN A 158 -1.13 11.55 -0.41
N THR A 159 -2.18 10.86 0.04
CA THR A 159 -2.87 9.81 -0.71
C THR A 159 -3.39 10.33 -2.05
N LYS A 160 -4.04 11.50 -2.09
CA LYS A 160 -4.52 12.11 -3.34
C LYS A 160 -3.40 12.31 -4.35
N ARG A 161 -2.25 12.87 -3.94
CA ARG A 161 -1.11 13.05 -4.86
C ARG A 161 -0.56 11.72 -5.38
N TRP A 162 -0.60 10.68 -4.55
CA TRP A 162 -0.18 9.34 -4.96
C TRP A 162 -1.18 8.67 -5.90
N LEU A 163 -2.48 8.91 -5.69
CA LEU A 163 -3.54 8.50 -6.61
C LEU A 163 -3.37 9.11 -8.00
N ASP A 164 -3.06 10.42 -8.06
CA ASP A 164 -2.83 11.13 -9.31
C ASP A 164 -1.67 10.47 -10.10
N LEU A 165 -0.56 10.14 -9.43
CA LEU A 165 0.57 9.46 -10.06
C LEU A 165 0.22 8.05 -10.56
N GLN A 166 -0.62 7.30 -9.85
CA GLN A 166 -1.07 5.98 -10.30
C GLN A 166 -2.04 6.11 -11.50
N ALA A 167 -2.92 7.12 -11.49
CA ALA A 167 -3.79 7.41 -12.63
C ALA A 167 -2.98 7.84 -13.86
N GLU A 168 -1.99 8.71 -13.72
CA GLU A 168 -1.05 9.09 -14.79
C GLU A 168 -0.28 7.87 -15.34
N ALA A 169 0.03 6.90 -14.48
CA ALA A 169 0.69 5.65 -14.88
C ALA A 169 -0.23 4.68 -15.64
N GLY A 170 -1.53 4.94 -15.70
CA GLY A 170 -2.50 4.18 -16.49
C GLY A 170 -3.51 3.35 -15.69
N ALA A 171 -3.66 3.61 -14.39
CA ALA A 171 -4.75 3.01 -13.61
C ALA A 171 -6.11 3.54 -14.10
N ALA A 172 -7.03 2.62 -14.41
CA ALA A 172 -8.39 2.96 -14.84
C ALA A 172 -9.35 3.20 -13.66
N CYS A 173 -9.02 2.67 -12.49
CA CYS A 173 -9.68 2.95 -11.22
C CYS A 173 -8.70 2.80 -10.06
N ILE A 174 -9.15 3.16 -8.86
CA ILE A 174 -8.36 3.02 -7.63
C ILE A 174 -9.15 2.18 -6.62
N SER A 175 -8.48 1.18 -6.10
CA SER A 175 -8.93 0.44 -4.93
C SER A 175 -8.46 1.15 -3.66
N ILE A 176 -9.37 1.42 -2.74
CA ILE A 176 -9.06 1.96 -1.42
C ILE A 176 -9.32 0.87 -0.40
N CYS A 177 -8.28 0.43 0.31
CA CYS A 177 -8.42 -0.52 1.40
C CYS A 177 -8.83 0.19 2.70
N GLY A 178 -9.85 -0.31 3.35
CA GLY A 178 -10.39 0.28 4.57
C GLY A 178 -10.82 -0.80 5.57
N ALA A 179 -9.94 -1.75 5.88
CA ALA A 179 -10.26 -2.91 6.70
C ALA A 179 -10.88 -2.58 8.08
N LEU A 180 -10.61 -1.38 8.60
CA LEU A 180 -11.14 -0.90 9.88
C LEU A 180 -12.36 0.03 9.73
N CYS A 181 -12.85 0.26 8.52
CA CYS A 181 -13.97 1.16 8.22
C CYS A 181 -15.31 0.43 8.04
N SER A 182 -15.44 -0.80 8.53
CA SER A 182 -16.72 -1.51 8.52
C SER A 182 -17.63 -0.98 9.63
N THR A 183 -18.82 -0.54 9.27
CA THR A 183 -19.92 -0.22 10.21
C THR A 183 -20.66 -1.46 10.63
#